data_b0c8d5afa376b22d7d53803968baeb9c
#
_entry.id   b0c8d5afa376b22d7d53803968baeb9c
#
_cell.length_a   1.000
_cell.length_b   1.000
_cell.length_c   1.000
_cell.angle_alpha   90.00
_cell.angle_beta   90.00
_cell.angle_gamma   90.00
#
_symmetry.space_group_name_H-M   'P 1'
#
loop_
_entity.id
_entity.type
_entity.pdbx_description
1 polymer ?
#
loop_
_entity_poly.entity_id
_entity_poly.type
_entity_poly.pdbx_seq_one_letter_code
_entity_poly.pdbx_strand_id
1 'polypeptide(L)'
;MNENEKNEIGTGGEIGSERISDGGGSEGAVIRKPPMKERLENFWYHYKWHTLVAIFLVITLTVCSLQMCQKTSYDIYITYAGYYEIERNGSGGSSPYNEAVTSLSRLAEDFDGDGKINVNLQTLFVVNEAEKSALLKENENYEINETLVREDSETLQTALVFGEHYICLLSERLYKEYDSTFEGELFISLSEYKNASGEAVFLGENETGVYLNSLAISGLPVLCDLPDDTVLCVRKLSEVSQTFGKAKNEENYKRSIEMLENIFSYN
;
A
#
# COMPACT_ATOMS: atom_id res chain seq x y z
N MET A 1 16.29 -23.92 65.54
CA MET A 1 15.52 -23.00 66.43
C MET A 1 14.18 -22.80 65.71
N ASN A 2 13.31 -23.64 66.08
CA ASN A 2 12.02 -23.52 66.74
C ASN A 2 10.93 -23.04 65.84
N GLU A 3 10.03 -23.95 65.45
CA GLU A 3 8.79 -24.41 66.15
C GLU A 3 7.73 -23.30 66.05
N ASN A 4 6.49 -23.50 65.72
CA ASN A 4 5.44 -24.48 66.00
C ASN A 4 4.24 -24.17 65.13
N GLU A 5 3.62 -25.17 64.52
CA GLU A 5 2.40 -25.86 64.97
C GLU A 5 1.19 -25.04 65.39
N LYS A 6 0.06 -25.25 64.64
CA LYS A 6 -1.22 -25.86 65.14
C LYS A 6 -2.31 -25.62 64.11
N ASN A 7 -2.86 -26.65 63.46
CA ASN A 7 -4.00 -27.49 63.85
C ASN A 7 -5.21 -26.77 64.47
N GLU A 8 -6.33 -26.87 63.75
CA GLU A 8 -7.67 -27.12 64.25
C GLU A 8 -8.60 -27.44 63.06
N ILE A 9 -9.02 -28.58 62.87
CA ILE A 9 -10.09 -29.53 63.11
C ILE A 9 -11.40 -28.90 63.62
N GLY A 10 -12.43 -29.03 62.85
CA GLY A 10 -13.83 -28.80 63.20
C GLY A 10 -14.71 -29.37 62.10
N THR A 11 -15.03 -30.64 62.19
CA THR A 11 -16.27 -31.29 62.59
C THR A 11 -17.48 -30.72 61.88
N GLY A 12 -18.13 -31.54 60.98
CA GLY A 12 -19.08 -32.56 61.40
C GLY A 12 -20.49 -32.11 61.01
N GLY A 13 -21.12 -32.81 60.17
CA GLY A 13 -22.54 -32.58 59.75
C GLY A 13 -22.99 -33.76 58.95
N GLU A 14 -23.28 -34.77 59.59
CA GLU A 14 -24.42 -35.67 59.69
C GLU A 14 -24.97 -36.24 58.36
N ILE A 15 -24.71 -37.54 58.27
CA ILE A 15 -25.36 -38.50 57.40
C ILE A 15 -26.76 -38.80 57.98
N GLY A 16 -27.81 -38.23 57.39
CA GLY A 16 -29.19 -38.67 57.56
C GLY A 16 -29.48 -39.83 56.65
N SER A 17 -29.31 -41.06 57.15
CA SER A 17 -29.88 -42.25 56.53
C SER A 17 -31.31 -42.35 56.90
N GLU A 18 -32.24 -42.01 56.06
CA GLU A 18 -33.63 -42.52 56.12
C GLU A 18 -33.79 -43.62 55.10
N ARG A 19 -33.88 -44.85 55.64
CA ARG A 19 -34.44 -45.98 54.97
C ARG A 19 -35.95 -45.76 54.90
N ILE A 20 -36.50 -45.67 53.72
CA ILE A 20 -37.94 -45.93 53.53
C ILE A 20 -38.07 -47.13 52.60
N SER A 21 -38.81 -48.05 53.11
CA SER A 21 -39.19 -49.36 52.59
C SER A 21 -39.92 -49.31 51.27
N ASP A 22 -39.59 -50.27 50.47
CA ASP A 22 -40.38 -51.13 49.57
C ASP A 22 -41.85 -50.74 49.32
N GLY A 23 -42.15 -50.47 48.07
CA GLY A 23 -43.44 -50.23 47.54
C GLY A 23 -43.40 -50.14 46.00
N GLY A 24 -43.65 -51.24 45.32
CA GLY A 24 -43.64 -51.38 43.88
C GLY A 24 -44.52 -50.39 43.14
N GLY A 25 -43.92 -49.73 42.21
CA GLY A 25 -44.59 -48.94 41.21
C GLY A 25 -43.55 -48.49 40.16
N SER A 26 -43.64 -49.01 38.96
CA SER A 26 -42.86 -48.58 37.83
C SER A 26 -43.21 -47.13 37.43
N GLU A 27 -42.73 -46.16 38.18
CA GLU A 27 -42.76 -44.76 37.72
C GLU A 27 -41.56 -44.50 36.86
N GLY A 28 -41.84 -44.26 35.61
CA GLY A 28 -40.81 -43.86 34.65
C GLY A 28 -39.98 -42.69 35.21
N ALA A 29 -38.69 -42.90 35.35
CA ALA A 29 -37.75 -41.85 35.77
C ALA A 29 -37.93 -40.64 34.86
N VAL A 30 -38.62 -39.62 35.37
CA VAL A 30 -38.67 -38.30 34.66
C VAL A 30 -37.28 -37.70 34.67
N ILE A 31 -36.56 -37.92 33.59
CA ILE A 31 -35.26 -37.29 33.38
C ILE A 31 -35.51 -35.78 33.26
N ARG A 32 -35.45 -35.07 34.36
CA ARG A 32 -35.49 -33.62 34.35
C ARG A 32 -34.22 -33.11 33.64
N LYS A 33 -34.44 -32.47 32.49
CA LYS A 33 -33.32 -31.81 31.77
C LYS A 33 -32.70 -30.78 32.71
N PRO A 34 -31.38 -30.82 32.94
CA PRO A 34 -30.72 -29.86 33.82
C PRO A 34 -30.98 -28.42 33.34
N PRO A 35 -31.14 -27.45 34.25
CA PRO A 35 -31.36 -26.04 33.90
C PRO A 35 -30.22 -25.52 33.00
N MET A 36 -30.53 -24.56 32.14
CA MET A 36 -29.58 -24.04 31.18
C MET A 36 -28.27 -23.58 31.83
N LYS A 37 -28.32 -23.07 33.06
CA LYS A 37 -27.15 -22.63 33.82
C LYS A 37 -26.14 -23.77 34.06
N GLU A 38 -26.61 -24.90 34.54
CA GLU A 38 -25.80 -26.10 34.82
C GLU A 38 -25.21 -26.70 33.52
N ARG A 39 -25.93 -26.60 32.40
CA ARG A 39 -25.42 -27.01 31.08
C ARG A 39 -24.32 -26.10 30.61
N LEU A 40 -24.46 -24.78 30.82
CA LEU A 40 -23.47 -23.80 30.43
C LEU A 40 -22.20 -23.92 31.28
N GLU A 41 -22.36 -24.14 32.61
CA GLU A 41 -21.22 -24.35 33.51
C GLU A 41 -20.43 -25.61 33.16
N ASN A 42 -21.15 -26.72 32.87
CA ASN A 42 -20.50 -27.96 32.46
C ASN A 42 -19.82 -27.85 31.10
N PHE A 43 -20.47 -27.18 30.12
CA PHE A 43 -19.86 -26.88 28.84
C PHE A 43 -18.58 -26.02 29.00
N TRP A 44 -18.64 -24.93 29.79
CA TRP A 44 -17.51 -24.07 30.04
C TRP A 44 -16.37 -24.82 30.73
N TYR A 45 -16.65 -25.67 31.70
CA TYR A 45 -15.62 -26.44 32.38
C TYR A 45 -14.84 -27.36 31.45
N HIS A 46 -15.53 -28.04 30.52
CA HIS A 46 -14.91 -29.01 29.61
C HIS A 46 -14.34 -28.37 28.34
N TYR A 47 -14.95 -27.30 27.85
CA TYR A 47 -14.63 -26.73 26.51
C TYR A 47 -14.05 -25.32 26.52
N LYS A 48 -13.72 -24.76 27.68
CA LYS A 48 -13.20 -23.37 27.81
C LYS A 48 -12.06 -23.06 26.84
N TRP A 49 -11.10 -23.95 26.72
CA TRP A 49 -9.95 -23.74 25.83
C TRP A 49 -10.34 -23.83 24.35
N HIS A 50 -11.17 -24.79 23.97
CA HIS A 50 -11.68 -24.89 22.61
C HIS A 50 -12.53 -23.69 22.22
N THR A 51 -13.36 -23.21 23.13
CA THR A 51 -14.20 -22.02 22.93
C THR A 51 -13.35 -20.77 22.77
N LEU A 52 -12.31 -20.58 23.60
CA LEU A 52 -11.39 -19.45 23.47
C LEU A 52 -10.63 -19.47 22.13
N VAL A 53 -10.14 -20.64 21.72
CA VAL A 53 -9.47 -20.80 20.42
C VAL A 53 -10.43 -20.52 19.27
N ALA A 54 -11.67 -21.03 19.34
CA ALA A 54 -12.68 -20.78 18.32
C ALA A 54 -13.02 -19.29 18.21
N ILE A 55 -13.22 -18.59 19.33
CA ILE A 55 -13.47 -17.14 19.36
C ILE A 55 -12.27 -16.38 18.77
N PHE A 56 -11.05 -16.74 19.16
CA PHE A 56 -9.84 -16.12 18.62
C PHE A 56 -9.75 -16.28 17.09
N LEU A 57 -10.02 -17.49 16.57
CA LEU A 57 -10.02 -17.73 15.12
C LEU A 57 -11.09 -16.91 14.39
N VAL A 58 -12.29 -16.82 14.95
CA VAL A 58 -13.38 -16.01 14.36
C VAL A 58 -12.97 -14.53 14.33
N ILE A 59 -12.42 -14.00 15.43
CA ILE A 59 -11.95 -12.61 15.47
C ILE A 59 -10.85 -12.38 14.44
N THR A 60 -9.85 -13.26 14.37
CA THR A 60 -8.75 -13.15 13.42
C THR A 60 -9.26 -13.18 11.97
N LEU A 61 -10.13 -14.12 11.62
CA LEU A 61 -10.72 -14.20 10.28
C LEU A 61 -11.55 -12.95 9.96
N THR A 62 -12.31 -12.43 10.93
CA THR A 62 -13.10 -11.21 10.73
C THR A 62 -12.19 -10.01 10.49
N VAL A 63 -11.13 -9.84 11.29
CA VAL A 63 -10.17 -8.74 11.11
C VAL A 63 -9.46 -8.86 9.76
N CYS A 64 -8.99 -10.05 9.39
CA CYS A 64 -8.36 -10.28 8.08
C CYS A 64 -9.32 -9.96 6.93
N SER A 65 -10.58 -10.38 7.03
CA SER A 65 -11.61 -10.10 6.00
C SER A 65 -11.88 -8.59 5.88
N LEU A 66 -12.01 -7.88 7.00
CA LEU A 66 -12.19 -6.42 6.99
C LEU A 66 -10.98 -5.70 6.39
N GLN A 67 -9.75 -6.12 6.71
CA GLN A 67 -8.53 -5.55 6.13
C GLN A 67 -8.45 -5.80 4.62
N MET A 68 -8.87 -6.97 4.14
CA MET A 68 -8.93 -7.24 2.69
C MET A 68 -9.97 -6.36 1.98
N CYS A 69 -11.13 -6.12 2.60
CA CYS A 69 -12.16 -5.25 2.03
C CYS A 69 -11.80 -3.75 2.06
N GLN A 70 -10.86 -3.34 2.93
CA GLN A 70 -10.42 -1.94 3.06
C GLN A 70 -9.19 -1.63 2.19
N LYS A 71 -8.65 -2.61 1.46
CA LYS A 71 -7.52 -2.38 0.59
C LYS A 71 -7.93 -1.47 -0.56
N THR A 72 -7.39 -0.25 -0.59
CA THR A 72 -7.59 0.67 -1.71
C THR A 72 -7.03 0.03 -2.97
N SER A 73 -7.85 -0.10 -3.99
CA SER A 73 -7.41 -0.42 -5.34
C SER A 73 -6.94 0.88 -5.99
N TYR A 74 -5.84 0.81 -6.71
CA TYR A 74 -5.35 1.93 -7.50
C TYR A 74 -5.47 1.57 -8.97
N ASP A 75 -5.97 2.52 -9.76
CA ASP A 75 -6.10 2.38 -11.21
C ASP A 75 -4.74 2.53 -11.89
N ILE A 76 -3.96 3.51 -11.42
CA ILE A 76 -2.65 3.87 -11.98
C ILE A 76 -1.62 4.02 -10.88
N TYR A 77 -0.39 3.65 -11.23
CA TYR A 77 0.80 3.79 -10.40
C TYR A 77 1.85 4.66 -11.12
N ILE A 78 2.24 5.76 -10.50
CA ILE A 78 3.19 6.72 -11.04
C ILE A 78 4.31 6.94 -10.02
N THR A 79 5.56 7.00 -10.47
CA THR A 79 6.70 7.40 -9.65
C THR A 79 7.21 8.76 -10.10
N TYR A 80 7.31 9.70 -9.18
CA TYR A 80 8.11 10.90 -9.34
C TYR A 80 9.42 10.71 -8.56
N ALA A 81 10.58 11.02 -9.17
CA ALA A 81 11.87 11.03 -8.50
C ALA A 81 12.74 12.19 -9.01
N GLY A 82 13.22 13.01 -8.09
CA GLY A 82 14.04 14.17 -8.40
C GLY A 82 14.37 14.97 -7.16
N TYR A 83 14.92 16.18 -7.40
CA TYR A 83 15.37 17.10 -6.36
C TYR A 83 14.29 18.06 -5.86
N TYR A 84 13.06 18.01 -6.41
CA TYR A 84 11.92 18.78 -5.93
C TYR A 84 11.07 17.91 -4.98
N GLU A 85 10.79 18.42 -3.80
CA GLU A 85 10.00 17.72 -2.81
C GLU A 85 8.52 18.10 -2.92
N ILE A 86 7.67 17.14 -3.31
CA ILE A 86 6.23 17.34 -3.31
C ILE A 86 5.69 17.15 -1.89
N GLU A 87 5.38 18.24 -1.21
CA GLU A 87 4.94 18.21 0.18
C GLU A 87 3.62 17.45 0.35
N ARG A 88 3.62 16.47 1.26
CA ARG A 88 2.42 15.69 1.62
C ARG A 88 1.55 16.41 2.66
N ASN A 89 2.12 17.31 3.43
CA ASN A 89 1.45 18.01 4.54
C ASN A 89 1.23 19.46 4.18
N GLY A 90 0.03 19.81 3.70
CA GLY A 90 -0.38 21.19 3.44
C GLY A 90 -1.10 21.82 4.64
N SER A 91 -0.77 23.07 4.96
CA SER A 91 -1.54 23.87 5.91
C SER A 91 -2.77 24.40 5.20
N GLY A 92 -3.98 23.86 5.50
CA GLY A 92 -5.23 24.45 4.99
C GLY A 92 -6.12 23.55 4.12
N GLY A 93 -5.92 22.24 4.13
CA GLY A 93 -6.87 21.27 3.56
C GLY A 93 -6.55 20.74 2.15
N SER A 94 -5.64 21.37 1.43
CA SER A 94 -5.09 20.83 0.18
C SER A 94 -3.57 20.76 0.31
N SER A 95 -2.97 19.59 0.13
CA SER A 95 -1.52 19.47 0.05
C SER A 95 -1.11 19.43 -1.42
N PRO A 96 0.09 19.91 -1.79
CA PRO A 96 0.61 19.77 -3.15
C PRO A 96 0.53 18.34 -3.66
N TYR A 97 0.78 17.35 -2.80
CA TYR A 97 0.62 15.95 -3.14
C TYR A 97 -0.81 15.59 -3.58
N ASN A 98 -1.84 16.01 -2.83
CA ASN A 98 -3.24 15.72 -3.19
C ASN A 98 -3.68 16.44 -4.47
N GLU A 99 -3.14 17.64 -4.71
CA GLU A 99 -3.39 18.38 -5.95
C GLU A 99 -2.72 17.72 -7.14
N ALA A 100 -1.49 17.20 -6.98
CA ALA A 100 -0.81 16.41 -8.00
C ALA A 100 -1.59 15.12 -8.33
N VAL A 101 -2.02 14.38 -7.31
CA VAL A 101 -2.87 13.18 -7.49
C VAL A 101 -4.16 13.53 -8.22
N THR A 102 -4.81 14.64 -7.85
CA THR A 102 -6.05 15.11 -8.51
C THR A 102 -5.80 15.49 -9.98
N SER A 103 -4.67 16.14 -10.27
CA SER A 103 -4.28 16.52 -11.63
C SER A 103 -4.02 15.29 -12.49
N LEU A 104 -3.29 14.31 -11.96
CA LEU A 104 -3.01 13.05 -12.63
C LEU A 104 -4.26 12.17 -12.80
N SER A 105 -5.21 12.21 -11.87
CA SER A 105 -6.47 11.46 -11.99
C SER A 105 -7.36 11.94 -13.12
N ARG A 106 -7.19 13.17 -13.61
CA ARG A 106 -7.90 13.67 -14.80
C ARG A 106 -7.44 13.04 -16.10
N LEU A 107 -6.25 12.45 -16.10
CA LEU A 107 -5.63 11.79 -17.24
C LEU A 107 -5.84 10.27 -17.22
N ALA A 108 -6.23 9.71 -16.08
CA ALA A 108 -6.50 8.30 -15.87
C ALA A 108 -7.99 7.96 -16.07
N GLU A 109 -8.27 6.69 -16.23
CA GLU A 109 -9.63 6.14 -16.31
C GLU A 109 -9.92 5.27 -15.09
N ASP A 110 -11.21 5.02 -14.83
CA ASP A 110 -11.67 4.06 -13.82
C ASP A 110 -11.52 2.64 -14.40
N PHE A 111 -10.35 2.04 -14.18
CA PHE A 111 -10.01 0.74 -14.75
C PHE A 111 -10.58 -0.43 -13.97
N ASP A 112 -10.91 -0.27 -12.70
CA ASP A 112 -11.48 -1.33 -11.86
C ASP A 112 -13.02 -1.26 -11.76
N GLY A 113 -13.63 -0.18 -12.28
CA GLY A 113 -15.08 0.00 -12.37
C GLY A 113 -15.75 0.29 -11.03
N ASP A 114 -15.02 0.79 -10.06
CA ASP A 114 -15.53 1.14 -8.72
C ASP A 114 -16.22 2.51 -8.68
N GLY A 115 -16.19 3.26 -9.77
CA GLY A 115 -16.74 4.61 -9.92
C GLY A 115 -15.84 5.71 -9.39
N LYS A 116 -14.57 5.41 -9.11
CA LYS A 116 -13.56 6.36 -8.65
C LYS A 116 -12.28 6.17 -9.45
N ILE A 117 -11.51 7.24 -9.60
CA ILE A 117 -10.20 7.17 -10.22
C ILE A 117 -9.15 7.37 -9.12
N ASN A 118 -8.44 6.32 -8.78
CA ASN A 118 -7.44 6.30 -7.72
C ASN A 118 -6.03 6.21 -8.32
N VAL A 119 -5.24 7.26 -8.15
CA VAL A 119 -3.83 7.30 -8.59
C VAL A 119 -2.90 7.10 -7.41
N ASN A 120 -1.99 6.15 -7.50
CA ASN A 120 -0.89 5.98 -6.56
C ASN A 120 0.32 6.78 -7.08
N LEU A 121 0.59 7.92 -6.47
CA LEU A 121 1.78 8.71 -6.76
C LEU A 121 2.84 8.45 -5.70
N GLN A 122 3.91 7.77 -6.07
CA GLN A 122 5.09 7.61 -5.25
C GLN A 122 6.03 8.80 -5.51
N THR A 123 6.37 9.55 -4.48
CA THR A 123 7.30 10.67 -4.54
C THR A 123 8.60 10.30 -3.83
N LEU A 124 9.72 10.41 -4.53
CA LEU A 124 11.05 10.06 -4.04
C LEU A 124 11.99 11.27 -4.18
N PHE A 125 12.59 11.68 -3.06
CA PHE A 125 13.54 12.78 -3.02
C PHE A 125 14.95 12.24 -3.24
N VAL A 126 15.44 12.35 -4.48
CA VAL A 126 16.72 11.77 -4.91
C VAL A 126 17.61 12.88 -5.47
N VAL A 127 18.64 13.22 -4.71
CA VAL A 127 19.55 14.33 -5.01
C VAL A 127 21.01 13.88 -4.96
N ASN A 128 21.83 14.45 -5.84
CA ASN A 128 23.29 14.33 -5.80
C ASN A 128 23.93 15.52 -5.06
N GLU A 129 25.24 15.48 -4.87
CA GLU A 129 25.97 16.54 -4.13
C GLU A 129 25.90 17.93 -4.83
N ALA A 130 25.78 17.96 -6.15
CA ALA A 130 25.65 19.23 -6.88
C ALA A 130 24.25 19.82 -6.68
N GLU A 131 23.20 18.99 -6.77
CA GLU A 131 21.81 19.37 -6.51
C GLU A 131 21.62 19.81 -5.06
N LYS A 132 22.18 19.07 -4.08
CA LYS A 132 22.20 19.47 -2.66
C LYS A 132 22.83 20.85 -2.49
N SER A 133 23.98 21.06 -3.12
CA SER A 133 24.68 22.35 -3.04
C SER A 133 23.86 23.49 -3.67
N ALA A 134 23.09 23.22 -4.71
CA ALA A 134 22.20 24.19 -5.33
C ALA A 134 21.03 24.54 -4.41
N LEU A 135 20.34 23.53 -3.83
CA LEU A 135 19.26 23.73 -2.88
C LEU A 135 19.67 24.52 -1.63
N LEU A 136 20.85 24.22 -1.08
CA LEU A 136 21.39 24.95 0.08
C LEU A 136 21.80 26.39 -0.25
N LYS A 137 22.17 26.69 -1.49
CA LYS A 137 22.43 28.09 -1.94
C LYS A 137 21.14 28.88 -2.10
N GLU A 138 20.07 28.22 -2.55
CA GLU A 138 18.76 28.85 -2.72
C GLU A 138 18.09 29.10 -1.35
N ASN A 139 18.22 28.17 -0.44
CA ASN A 139 17.71 28.29 0.93
C ASN A 139 18.73 27.73 1.94
N GLU A 140 19.50 28.64 2.59
CA GLU A 140 20.52 28.25 3.58
C GLU A 140 19.97 27.49 4.80
N ASN A 141 18.66 27.59 5.07
CA ASN A 141 18.00 26.89 6.17
C ASN A 141 17.34 25.58 5.71
N TYR A 142 17.54 25.15 4.47
CA TYR A 142 16.96 23.89 3.99
C TYR A 142 17.70 22.70 4.62
N GLU A 143 16.96 21.86 5.34
CA GLU A 143 17.51 20.68 6.00
C GLU A 143 17.33 19.45 5.09
N ILE A 144 18.44 18.93 4.57
CA ILE A 144 18.43 17.70 3.76
C ILE A 144 18.57 16.50 4.69
N ASN A 145 17.55 15.62 4.68
CA ASN A 145 17.59 14.36 5.39
C ASN A 145 18.36 13.30 4.58
N GLU A 146 19.63 13.11 4.87
CA GLU A 146 20.51 12.17 4.19
C GLU A 146 20.03 10.70 4.27
N THR A 147 19.34 10.34 5.36
CA THR A 147 18.77 8.99 5.49
C THR A 147 17.64 8.80 4.50
N LEU A 148 16.75 9.78 4.37
CA LEU A 148 15.65 9.76 3.41
C LEU A 148 16.17 9.71 1.97
N VAL A 149 17.15 10.55 1.62
CA VAL A 149 17.78 10.55 0.27
C VAL A 149 18.31 9.18 -0.09
N ARG A 150 18.98 8.50 0.85
CA ARG A 150 19.50 7.16 0.61
C ARG A 150 18.36 6.13 0.46
N GLU A 151 17.38 6.14 1.36
CA GLU A 151 16.23 5.22 1.32
C GLU A 151 15.42 5.41 0.03
N ASP A 152 15.21 6.66 -0.38
CA ASP A 152 14.51 6.98 -1.62
C ASP A 152 15.30 6.56 -2.87
N SER A 153 16.63 6.68 -2.84
CA SER A 153 17.48 6.20 -3.94
C SER A 153 17.44 4.68 -4.07
N GLU A 154 17.50 3.93 -2.97
CA GLU A 154 17.36 2.47 -2.96
C GLU A 154 15.96 2.04 -3.39
N THR A 155 14.94 2.79 -2.97
CA THR A 155 13.54 2.58 -3.37
C THR A 155 13.34 2.81 -4.86
N LEU A 156 13.91 3.88 -5.42
CA LEU A 156 13.85 4.17 -6.85
C LEU A 156 14.48 3.04 -7.67
N GLN A 157 15.68 2.59 -7.29
CA GLN A 157 16.35 1.49 -7.97
C GLN A 157 15.48 0.22 -7.96
N THR A 158 14.89 -0.10 -6.82
CA THR A 158 14.00 -1.25 -6.68
C THR A 158 12.73 -1.08 -7.51
N ALA A 159 12.12 0.12 -7.49
CA ALA A 159 10.91 0.42 -8.25
C ALA A 159 11.13 0.32 -9.76
N LEU A 160 12.29 0.79 -10.26
CA LEU A 160 12.61 0.72 -11.68
C LEU A 160 12.90 -0.71 -12.16
N VAL A 161 13.39 -1.60 -11.32
CA VAL A 161 13.71 -2.98 -11.71
C VAL A 161 12.51 -3.93 -11.47
N PHE A 162 11.86 -3.83 -10.32
CA PHE A 162 10.86 -4.80 -9.85
C PHE A 162 9.47 -4.20 -9.61
N GLY A 163 9.33 -2.87 -9.64
CA GLY A 163 8.12 -2.18 -9.22
C GLY A 163 6.92 -2.38 -10.14
N GLU A 164 5.76 -2.01 -9.64
CA GLU A 164 4.47 -2.01 -10.36
C GLU A 164 4.20 -0.66 -11.05
N HIS A 165 5.08 0.33 -10.86
CA HIS A 165 4.99 1.68 -11.41
C HIS A 165 5.67 1.71 -12.77
N TYR A 166 4.91 1.91 -13.82
CA TYR A 166 5.45 1.96 -15.18
C TYR A 166 5.64 3.38 -15.68
N ILE A 167 4.76 4.32 -15.30
CA ILE A 167 4.93 5.74 -15.62
C ILE A 167 5.89 6.35 -14.62
N CYS A 168 6.94 6.98 -15.11
CA CYS A 168 7.98 7.62 -14.32
C CYS A 168 8.14 9.08 -14.74
N LEU A 169 8.18 9.97 -13.76
CA LEU A 169 8.56 11.38 -13.87
C LEU A 169 9.91 11.53 -13.16
N LEU A 170 10.99 11.58 -13.93
CA LEU A 170 12.35 11.60 -13.39
C LEU A 170 13.02 12.94 -13.68
N SER A 171 13.90 13.43 -12.79
CA SER A 171 14.83 14.49 -13.20
C SER A 171 15.68 14.01 -14.39
N GLU A 172 16.06 14.91 -15.28
CA GLU A 172 16.84 14.57 -16.49
C GLU A 172 18.11 13.79 -16.14
N ARG A 173 18.76 14.13 -15.03
CA ARG A 173 19.94 13.42 -14.53
C ARG A 173 19.61 11.95 -14.26
N LEU A 174 18.57 11.68 -13.49
CA LEU A 174 18.16 10.31 -13.15
C LEU A 174 17.76 9.54 -14.41
N TYR A 175 16.97 10.17 -15.29
CA TYR A 175 16.61 9.56 -16.56
C TYR A 175 17.86 9.14 -17.36
N LYS A 176 18.84 10.03 -17.55
CA LYS A 176 20.07 9.74 -18.28
C LYS A 176 20.94 8.67 -17.59
N GLU A 177 21.03 8.70 -16.28
CA GLU A 177 21.76 7.73 -15.49
C GLU A 177 21.21 6.32 -15.70
N TYR A 178 19.89 6.17 -15.57
CA TYR A 178 19.24 4.85 -15.72
C TYR A 178 19.16 4.42 -17.19
N ASP A 179 18.87 5.31 -18.13
CA ASP A 179 18.85 4.98 -19.56
C ASP A 179 20.23 4.47 -20.01
N SER A 180 21.31 5.12 -19.58
CA SER A 180 22.67 4.69 -19.89
C SER A 180 23.06 3.38 -19.15
N THR A 181 22.66 3.22 -17.88
CA THR A 181 22.97 2.03 -17.09
C THR A 181 22.34 0.77 -17.68
N PHE A 182 21.16 0.90 -18.26
CA PHE A 182 20.42 -0.20 -18.90
C PHE A 182 20.52 -0.17 -20.44
N GLU A 183 21.52 0.53 -20.99
CA GLU A 183 21.82 0.57 -22.43
C GLU A 183 20.60 0.94 -23.31
N GLY A 184 19.70 1.80 -22.80
CA GLY A 184 18.44 2.20 -23.46
C GLY A 184 17.33 1.11 -23.44
N GLU A 185 17.53 0.03 -22.71
CA GLU A 185 16.56 -1.06 -22.64
C GLU A 185 15.52 -0.95 -21.53
N LEU A 186 15.65 0.03 -20.63
CA LEU A 186 14.75 0.20 -19.48
C LEU A 186 13.38 0.77 -19.87
N PHE A 187 13.38 1.77 -20.77
CA PHE A 187 12.19 2.52 -21.14
C PHE A 187 11.70 2.17 -22.56
N ILE A 188 10.38 2.31 -22.79
CA ILE A 188 9.81 2.13 -24.14
C ILE A 188 10.13 3.34 -25.02
N SER A 189 10.14 3.14 -26.35
CA SER A 189 10.21 4.27 -27.28
C SER A 189 8.86 5.01 -27.31
N LEU A 190 8.91 6.32 -27.27
CA LEU A 190 7.77 7.23 -27.38
C LEU A 190 7.62 7.83 -28.79
N SER A 191 8.36 7.32 -29.75
CA SER A 191 8.43 7.85 -31.14
C SER A 191 7.07 7.89 -31.85
N GLU A 192 6.16 6.98 -31.50
CA GLU A 192 4.81 6.94 -32.08
C GLU A 192 3.95 8.16 -31.69
N TYR A 193 4.24 8.79 -30.54
CA TYR A 193 3.52 9.95 -30.04
C TYR A 193 4.01 11.30 -30.61
N LYS A 194 5.10 11.32 -31.36
CA LYS A 194 5.68 12.55 -31.93
C LYS A 194 4.68 13.40 -32.72
N ASN A 195 3.86 12.75 -33.52
CA ASN A 195 2.90 13.43 -34.38
C ASN A 195 1.67 13.96 -33.61
N ALA A 196 1.38 13.42 -32.44
CA ALA A 196 0.25 13.80 -31.60
C ALA A 196 0.59 14.99 -30.67
N SER A 197 1.86 15.16 -30.31
CA SER A 197 2.29 16.04 -29.22
C SER A 197 2.84 17.42 -29.67
N GLY A 198 2.73 17.77 -30.94
CA GLY A 198 3.11 19.11 -31.44
C GLY A 198 4.59 19.48 -31.21
N GLU A 199 4.86 20.32 -30.21
CA GLU A 199 6.23 20.84 -29.90
C GLU A 199 6.97 20.01 -28.85
N ALA A 200 6.52 18.80 -28.53
CA ALA A 200 7.14 17.97 -27.48
C ALA A 200 8.61 17.65 -27.80
N VAL A 201 9.45 17.77 -26.78
CA VAL A 201 10.91 17.57 -26.88
C VAL A 201 11.29 16.22 -26.32
N PHE A 202 11.64 15.29 -27.22
CA PHE A 202 12.01 13.92 -26.88
C PHE A 202 13.51 13.78 -26.59
N LEU A 203 13.84 12.81 -25.75
CA LEU A 203 15.17 12.52 -25.22
C LEU A 203 15.57 11.06 -25.48
N GLY A 204 16.89 10.83 -25.47
CA GLY A 204 17.47 9.51 -25.70
C GLY A 204 17.60 9.17 -27.21
N GLU A 205 18.48 8.23 -27.57
CA GLU A 205 18.69 7.80 -28.95
C GLU A 205 17.43 7.15 -29.54
N ASN A 206 16.66 6.45 -28.69
CA ASN A 206 15.42 5.76 -29.07
C ASN A 206 14.17 6.56 -28.67
N GLU A 207 14.30 7.85 -28.31
CA GLU A 207 13.17 8.68 -27.90
C GLU A 207 12.37 8.06 -26.75
N THR A 208 13.10 7.61 -25.72
CA THR A 208 12.53 6.90 -24.57
C THR A 208 12.04 7.81 -23.44
N GLY A 209 12.31 9.12 -23.55
CA GLY A 209 11.84 10.15 -22.63
C GLY A 209 11.32 11.38 -23.36
N VAL A 210 10.48 12.18 -22.69
CA VAL A 210 10.00 13.48 -23.17
C VAL A 210 9.99 14.47 -22.01
N TYR A 211 10.44 15.72 -22.26
CA TYR A 211 10.34 16.74 -21.23
C TYR A 211 8.88 17.05 -20.89
N LEU A 212 8.53 16.99 -19.61
CA LEU A 212 7.18 17.24 -19.13
C LEU A 212 6.70 18.64 -19.49
N ASN A 213 7.58 19.65 -19.37
CA ASN A 213 7.28 21.05 -19.69
C ASN A 213 6.94 21.31 -21.17
N SER A 214 7.29 20.39 -22.06
CA SER A 214 6.94 20.44 -23.48
C SER A 214 5.58 19.82 -23.82
N LEU A 215 4.89 19.25 -22.82
CA LEU A 215 3.56 18.65 -22.96
C LEU A 215 2.47 19.57 -22.38
N ALA A 216 1.27 19.55 -22.93
CA ALA A 216 0.14 20.37 -22.45
C ALA A 216 -0.23 20.09 -20.98
N ILE A 217 0.01 18.87 -20.51
CA ILE A 217 -0.25 18.49 -19.10
C ILE A 217 0.61 19.26 -18.10
N SER A 218 1.74 19.85 -18.51
CA SER A 218 2.57 20.69 -17.64
C SER A 218 1.83 21.92 -17.10
N GLY A 219 0.73 22.34 -17.73
CA GLY A 219 -0.15 23.39 -17.22
C GLY A 219 -1.08 22.97 -16.08
N LEU A 220 -1.12 21.69 -15.69
CA LEU A 220 -1.94 21.22 -14.59
C LEU A 220 -1.34 21.61 -13.23
N PRO A 221 -2.18 21.87 -12.20
CA PRO A 221 -1.72 22.22 -10.86
C PRO A 221 -0.67 21.22 -10.34
N VAL A 222 0.35 21.74 -9.66
CA VAL A 222 1.53 21.05 -9.14
C VAL A 222 2.46 20.50 -10.24
N LEU A 223 1.93 20.02 -11.39
CA LEU A 223 2.79 19.60 -12.49
C LEU A 223 3.54 20.79 -13.10
N CYS A 224 2.95 22.00 -13.06
CA CYS A 224 3.61 23.24 -13.46
C CYS A 224 4.70 23.72 -12.50
N ASP A 225 4.72 23.22 -11.27
CA ASP A 225 5.73 23.54 -10.25
C ASP A 225 6.91 22.58 -10.28
N LEU A 226 6.79 21.47 -11.03
CA LEU A 226 7.90 20.54 -11.20
C LEU A 226 9.04 21.20 -11.99
N PRO A 227 10.29 20.84 -11.72
CA PRO A 227 11.45 21.37 -12.44
C PRO A 227 11.33 21.18 -13.96
N ASP A 228 11.81 22.16 -14.72
CA ASP A 228 11.80 22.16 -16.19
C ASP A 228 12.50 20.96 -16.81
N ASP A 229 13.43 20.36 -16.09
CA ASP A 229 14.18 19.16 -16.44
C ASP A 229 13.49 17.86 -16.06
N THR A 230 12.21 17.90 -15.69
CA THR A 230 11.43 16.68 -15.43
C THR A 230 11.11 15.97 -16.73
N VAL A 231 11.47 14.69 -16.79
CA VAL A 231 11.30 13.80 -17.95
C VAL A 231 10.22 12.77 -17.66
N LEU A 232 9.22 12.72 -18.52
CA LEU A 232 8.25 11.64 -18.57
C LEU A 232 8.86 10.48 -19.35
N CYS A 233 8.88 9.29 -18.76
CA CYS A 233 9.28 8.05 -19.41
C CYS A 233 8.41 6.90 -18.91
N VAL A 234 8.32 5.83 -19.70
CA VAL A 234 7.54 4.65 -19.37
C VAL A 234 8.44 3.42 -19.39
N ARG A 235 8.47 2.71 -18.28
CA ARG A 235 9.29 1.52 -18.11
C ARG A 235 8.74 0.35 -18.93
N LYS A 236 9.63 -0.42 -19.55
CA LYS A 236 9.27 -1.68 -20.20
C LYS A 236 8.79 -2.72 -19.20
N LEU A 237 7.92 -3.61 -19.65
CA LEU A 237 7.54 -4.80 -18.89
C LEU A 237 8.75 -5.76 -18.83
N SER A 238 9.38 -5.89 -17.67
CA SER A 238 10.57 -6.70 -17.49
C SER A 238 10.25 -8.21 -17.45
N GLU A 239 11.24 -9.07 -17.76
CA GLU A 239 11.10 -10.52 -17.63
C GLU A 239 10.80 -10.95 -16.18
N VAL A 240 11.35 -10.23 -15.20
CA VAL A 240 11.08 -10.47 -13.77
C VAL A 240 9.62 -10.18 -13.44
N SER A 241 9.08 -9.08 -13.94
CA SER A 241 7.65 -8.73 -13.79
C SER A 241 6.73 -9.75 -14.45
N GLN A 242 7.19 -10.43 -15.51
CA GLN A 242 6.46 -11.50 -16.17
C GLN A 242 6.53 -12.83 -15.40
N THR A 243 7.49 -13.01 -14.52
CA THR A 243 7.64 -14.24 -13.71
C THR A 243 6.84 -14.16 -12.42
N PHE A 244 6.88 -13.02 -11.73
CA PHE A 244 6.19 -12.82 -10.45
C PHE A 244 5.04 -11.82 -10.60
N GLY A 245 3.80 -12.27 -10.36
CA GLY A 245 2.60 -11.43 -10.47
C GLY A 245 2.23 -11.04 -11.91
N LYS A 246 2.55 -11.89 -12.89
CA LYS A 246 2.41 -11.64 -14.33
C LYS A 246 1.10 -10.93 -14.71
N ALA A 247 -0.04 -11.49 -14.35
CA ALA A 247 -1.34 -10.95 -14.76
C ALA A 247 -1.55 -9.51 -14.24
N LYS A 248 -1.17 -9.22 -12.99
CA LYS A 248 -1.26 -7.89 -12.41
C LYS A 248 -0.30 -6.90 -13.08
N ASN A 249 0.92 -7.33 -13.34
CA ASN A 249 1.92 -6.49 -13.97
C ASN A 249 1.57 -6.15 -15.44
N GLU A 250 1.07 -7.13 -16.19
CA GLU A 250 0.57 -6.91 -17.54
C GLU A 250 -0.63 -5.94 -17.56
N GLU A 251 -1.54 -6.08 -16.61
CA GLU A 251 -2.68 -5.18 -16.45
C GLU A 251 -2.24 -3.75 -16.11
N ASN A 252 -1.38 -3.57 -15.08
CA ASN A 252 -0.84 -2.27 -14.72
C ASN A 252 -0.05 -1.62 -15.86
N TYR A 253 0.71 -2.42 -16.62
CA TYR A 253 1.43 -1.93 -17.79
C TYR A 253 0.45 -1.44 -18.88
N LYS A 254 -0.59 -2.22 -19.20
CA LYS A 254 -1.61 -1.85 -20.17
C LYS A 254 -2.31 -0.54 -19.77
N ARG A 255 -2.76 -0.42 -18.53
CA ARG A 255 -3.37 0.81 -17.98
C ARG A 255 -2.42 2.01 -18.09
N SER A 256 -1.13 1.78 -17.88
CA SER A 256 -0.10 2.83 -18.00
C SER A 256 0.08 3.29 -19.46
N ILE A 257 -0.03 2.40 -20.43
CA ILE A 257 -0.02 2.76 -21.87
C ILE A 257 -1.29 3.54 -22.25
N GLU A 258 -2.45 3.13 -21.79
CA GLU A 258 -3.72 3.85 -22.03
C GLU A 258 -3.66 5.28 -21.40
N MET A 259 -3.13 5.41 -20.18
CA MET A 259 -2.91 6.74 -19.60
C MET A 259 -1.88 7.56 -20.39
N LEU A 260 -0.83 6.95 -20.94
CA LEU A 260 0.15 7.62 -21.78
C LEU A 260 -0.50 8.20 -23.05
N GLU A 261 -1.41 7.47 -23.70
CA GLU A 261 -2.20 7.96 -24.83
C GLU A 261 -3.03 9.20 -24.43
N ASN A 262 -3.66 9.18 -23.26
CA ASN A 262 -4.40 10.31 -22.73
C ASN A 262 -3.52 11.52 -22.44
N ILE A 263 -2.28 11.31 -21.92
CA ILE A 263 -1.29 12.36 -21.69
C ILE A 263 -0.92 13.08 -23.00
N PHE A 264 -0.64 12.33 -24.07
CA PHE A 264 -0.27 12.90 -25.36
C PHE A 264 -1.46 13.49 -26.15
N SER A 265 -2.68 13.08 -25.82
CA SER A 265 -3.92 13.62 -26.43
C SER A 265 -4.48 14.82 -25.69
N TYR A 266 -3.95 15.13 -24.49
CA TYR A 266 -4.41 16.24 -23.66
C TYR A 266 -4.05 17.59 -24.32
N ASN A 267 -5.09 18.49 -24.47
CA ASN A 267 -4.97 19.80 -25.09
C ASN A 267 -5.42 20.91 -24.14
#